data_9189b98f3dcf92c3e66d708236445e1f
#
_entry.id   9189b98f3dcf92c3e66d708236445e1f
#
_cell.length_a   1.000
_cell.length_b   1.000
_cell.length_c   1.000
_cell.angle_alpha   90.00
_cell.angle_beta   90.00
_cell.angle_gamma   90.00
#
_symmetry.space_group_name_H-M   'P 1'
#
loop_
_entity.id
_entity.type
_entity.pdbx_description
1 polymer ?
#
loop_
_entity_poly.entity_id
_entity_poly.type
_entity_poly.pdbx_seq_one_letter_code
_entity_poly.pdbx_strand_id
1 'polypeptide(L)'
;MILILLFILVLGGAGILYKQLGQKLALDLLATQAPQESQPAENSTDATQESNTEKILAPDFTVYDLDGNEVHLSDFIGKPVVLNFWASWCGPCKMEMPDFNEKYLEIGEEVQFLIINMTDGSRETVETASAFIAEQGYSFPVFYDTDQNAASTYGVYSIPTTYFIDAEGSAIAQATGAIDAETLQRGIDMIISDR
;
A
#
# COMPACT_ATOMS: atom_id res chain seq x y z
N MET A 1 -37.87 -33.13 11.82
CA MET A 1 -38.17 -31.66 11.81
C MET A 1 -37.17 -30.87 12.66
N ILE A 2 -36.86 -31.29 13.88
CA ILE A 2 -35.92 -30.56 14.79
C ILE A 2 -34.50 -30.48 14.25
N LEU A 3 -33.97 -31.54 13.61
CA LEU A 3 -32.63 -31.56 13.00
C LEU A 3 -32.44 -30.56 11.83
N ILE A 4 -33.48 -30.34 11.03
CA ILE A 4 -33.47 -29.39 9.90
C ILE A 4 -33.45 -27.93 10.42
N LEU A 5 -34.20 -27.65 11.49
CA LEU A 5 -34.19 -26.33 12.12
C LEU A 5 -32.82 -25.98 12.76
N LEU A 6 -32.18 -26.97 13.39
CA LEU A 6 -30.82 -26.81 13.94
C LEU A 6 -29.79 -26.54 12.83
N PHE A 7 -29.90 -27.22 11.69
CA PHE A 7 -28.99 -27.02 10.55
C PHE A 7 -29.12 -25.64 9.92
N ILE A 8 -30.35 -25.13 9.80
CA ILE A 8 -30.62 -23.76 9.30
C ILE A 8 -30.08 -22.70 10.25
N LEU A 9 -30.17 -22.91 11.57
CA LEU A 9 -29.65 -21.99 12.59
C LEU A 9 -28.11 -21.92 12.58
N VAL A 10 -27.44 -23.07 12.37
CA VAL A 10 -25.97 -23.12 12.28
C VAL A 10 -25.47 -22.47 11.00
N LEU A 11 -26.12 -22.69 9.86
CA LEU A 11 -25.73 -22.06 8.58
C LEU A 11 -26.03 -20.56 8.57
N GLY A 12 -27.16 -20.13 9.17
CA GLY A 12 -27.48 -18.70 9.30
C GLY A 12 -26.52 -17.95 10.23
N GLY A 13 -26.11 -18.59 11.33
CA GLY A 13 -25.12 -18.04 12.28
C GLY A 13 -23.73 -17.91 11.67
N ALA A 14 -23.31 -18.92 10.89
CA ALA A 14 -22.01 -18.89 10.20
C ALA A 14 -21.92 -17.77 9.14
N GLY A 15 -23.01 -17.52 8.41
CA GLY A 15 -23.06 -16.42 7.42
C GLY A 15 -22.94 -15.02 8.01
N ILE A 16 -23.54 -14.80 9.18
CA ILE A 16 -23.46 -13.51 9.91
C ILE A 16 -22.04 -13.32 10.48
N LEU A 17 -21.47 -14.40 11.03
CA LEU A 17 -20.11 -14.37 11.58
C LEU A 17 -19.06 -14.11 10.49
N TYR A 18 -19.25 -14.69 9.29
CA TYR A 18 -18.36 -14.48 8.14
C TYR A 18 -18.39 -13.03 7.63
N LYS A 19 -19.58 -12.40 7.58
CA LYS A 19 -19.70 -10.97 7.23
C LYS A 19 -19.05 -10.04 8.27
N GLN A 20 -19.20 -10.34 9.55
CA GLN A 20 -18.59 -9.52 10.60
C GLN A 20 -17.06 -9.68 10.67
N LEU A 21 -16.54 -10.88 10.39
CA LEU A 21 -15.10 -11.11 10.32
C LEU A 21 -14.47 -10.45 9.09
N GLY A 22 -15.14 -10.49 7.93
CA GLY A 22 -14.65 -9.85 6.70
C GLY A 22 -14.52 -8.33 6.84
N GLN A 23 -15.47 -7.67 7.52
CA GLN A 23 -15.41 -6.22 7.76
C GLN A 23 -14.31 -5.82 8.77
N LYS A 24 -13.98 -6.66 9.74
CA LYS A 24 -12.87 -6.41 10.67
C LYS A 24 -11.50 -6.62 10.00
N LEU A 25 -11.36 -7.60 9.11
CA LEU A 25 -10.11 -7.82 8.38
C LEU A 25 -9.78 -6.67 7.40
N ALA A 26 -10.79 -6.05 6.78
CA ALA A 26 -10.59 -4.93 5.88
C ALA A 26 -10.10 -3.65 6.59
N LEU A 27 -10.41 -3.50 7.88
CA LEU A 27 -9.91 -2.39 8.72
C LEU A 27 -8.47 -2.60 9.19
N ASP A 28 -7.99 -3.85 9.23
CA ASP A 28 -6.63 -4.19 9.68
C ASP A 28 -5.58 -4.15 8.54
N LEU A 29 -6.03 -4.00 7.29
CA LEU A 29 -5.13 -3.93 6.12
C LEU A 29 -4.43 -2.58 5.96
N LEU A 30 -4.98 -1.52 6.57
CA LEU A 30 -4.31 -0.22 6.68
C LEU A 30 -3.77 -0.10 8.11
N ALA A 31 -2.54 -0.53 8.33
CA ALA A 31 -1.85 -0.29 9.59
C ALA A 31 -1.38 1.17 9.61
N THR A 32 -2.12 2.02 10.32
CA THR A 32 -1.58 3.31 10.77
C THR A 32 -0.49 3.00 11.80
N GLN A 33 0.71 3.51 11.62
CA GLN A 33 1.78 3.38 12.60
C GLN A 33 1.42 4.22 13.84
N ALA A 34 0.78 3.58 14.84
CA ALA A 34 0.63 4.17 16.16
C ALA A 34 1.78 3.69 17.06
N PRO A 35 2.42 4.58 17.86
CA PRO A 35 3.46 4.20 18.81
C PRO A 35 2.89 3.28 19.89
N GLN A 36 3.63 2.22 20.28
CA GLN A 36 3.28 1.36 21.41
C GLN A 36 3.34 2.14 22.72
N GLU A 37 2.20 2.23 23.37
CA GLU A 37 2.02 2.80 24.69
C GLU A 37 2.62 1.92 25.78
N SER A 38 3.57 2.44 26.55
CA SER A 38 3.93 1.92 27.87
C SER A 38 3.19 2.74 28.95
N GLN A 39 2.35 2.09 29.75
CA GLN A 39 1.55 2.61 30.86
C GLN A 39 2.38 2.84 32.14
N PRO A 40 1.79 3.41 33.24
CA PRO A 40 1.37 4.79 33.46
C PRO A 40 1.96 5.42 34.73
N ALA A 41 1.85 6.71 34.87
CA ALA A 41 1.78 7.36 36.19
C ALA A 41 0.89 8.62 36.09
N GLU A 42 -0.15 8.65 36.93
CA GLU A 42 -1.08 9.75 37.10
C GLU A 42 -0.38 11.04 37.51
N ASN A 43 -0.66 12.16 36.85
CA ASN A 43 -1.06 13.38 37.57
C ASN A 43 -1.70 14.40 36.60
N SER A 44 -2.82 14.96 37.06
CA SER A 44 -3.65 15.94 36.39
C SER A 44 -2.94 17.28 36.22
N THR A 45 -2.98 17.86 35.02
CA THR A 45 -3.26 19.30 34.84
C THR A 45 -3.59 19.58 33.37
N ASP A 46 -4.69 20.29 33.18
CA ASP A 46 -5.24 20.85 31.96
C ASP A 46 -4.17 21.52 31.08
N ALA A 47 -3.94 21.00 29.90
CA ALA A 47 -3.29 21.69 28.80
C ALA A 47 -3.78 21.05 27.49
N THR A 48 -4.36 21.87 26.67
CA THR A 48 -4.71 21.62 25.27
C THR A 48 -3.57 20.83 24.59
N GLN A 49 -3.70 19.50 24.48
CA GLN A 49 -2.79 18.66 23.71
C GLN A 49 -3.17 18.81 22.23
N GLU A 50 -2.51 19.70 21.53
CA GLU A 50 -2.26 19.48 20.11
C GLU A 50 -1.51 18.16 20.04
N SER A 51 -2.14 17.12 19.47
CA SER A 51 -1.47 15.85 19.20
C SER A 51 -0.40 16.11 18.13
N ASN A 52 0.81 16.41 18.59
CA ASN A 52 1.98 16.42 17.73
C ASN A 52 2.31 14.95 17.39
N THR A 53 1.56 14.37 16.45
CA THR A 53 1.92 13.08 15.87
C THR A 53 3.21 13.32 15.11
N GLU A 54 4.32 12.84 15.65
CA GLU A 54 5.64 12.94 15.00
C GLU A 54 5.53 12.27 13.63
N LYS A 55 5.55 13.07 12.55
CA LYS A 55 5.44 12.57 11.17
C LYS A 55 6.70 11.74 10.89
N ILE A 56 6.53 10.49 10.50
CA ILE A 56 7.63 9.58 10.14
C ILE A 56 7.96 9.80 8.67
N LEU A 57 9.12 10.38 8.39
CA LEU A 57 9.58 10.56 7.03
C LEU A 57 9.82 9.19 6.36
N ALA A 58 9.30 9.06 5.15
CA ALA A 58 9.57 7.92 4.29
C ALA A 58 11.07 7.93 3.91
N PRO A 59 11.80 6.84 4.16
CA PRO A 59 13.22 6.77 3.86
C PRO A 59 13.45 6.82 2.34
N ASP A 60 14.46 7.57 1.91
CA ASP A 60 14.84 7.65 0.50
C ASP A 60 15.43 6.33 0.00
N PHE A 61 15.28 6.05 -1.29
CA PHE A 61 15.81 4.87 -1.96
C PHE A 61 16.20 5.19 -3.40
N THR A 62 16.94 4.29 -4.02
CA THR A 62 17.30 4.33 -5.44
C THR A 62 16.68 3.13 -6.16
N VAL A 63 16.06 3.40 -7.30
CA VAL A 63 15.58 2.42 -8.29
C VAL A 63 15.96 2.90 -9.69
N TYR A 64 15.60 2.15 -10.73
CA TYR A 64 15.96 2.49 -12.11
C TYR A 64 14.71 2.56 -12.99
N ASP A 65 14.70 3.48 -13.93
CA ASP A 65 13.71 3.50 -15.00
C ASP A 65 14.02 2.42 -16.07
N LEU A 66 13.18 2.35 -17.12
CA LEU A 66 13.37 1.38 -18.21
C LEU A 66 14.66 1.62 -19.02
N ASP A 67 15.15 2.85 -19.05
CA ASP A 67 16.39 3.25 -19.75
C ASP A 67 17.63 3.06 -18.88
N GLY A 68 17.45 2.66 -17.61
CA GLY A 68 18.53 2.44 -16.64
C GLY A 68 19.01 3.72 -15.95
N ASN A 69 18.25 4.80 -15.99
CA ASN A 69 18.56 5.99 -15.20
C ASN A 69 18.15 5.80 -13.75
N GLU A 70 18.98 6.31 -12.82
CA GLU A 70 18.66 6.33 -11.40
C GLU A 70 17.49 7.26 -11.11
N VAL A 71 16.60 6.80 -10.22
CA VAL A 71 15.40 7.49 -9.74
C VAL A 71 15.33 7.33 -8.24
N HIS A 72 15.10 8.42 -7.52
CA HIS A 72 15.01 8.46 -6.06
C HIS A 72 13.60 8.82 -5.60
N LEU A 73 13.17 8.35 -4.42
CA LEU A 73 11.91 8.81 -3.86
C LEU A 73 11.90 10.33 -3.68
N SER A 74 13.03 10.90 -3.27
CA SER A 74 13.20 12.35 -3.09
C SER A 74 12.90 13.19 -4.33
N ASP A 75 12.98 12.61 -5.54
CA ASP A 75 12.64 13.30 -6.79
C ASP A 75 11.14 13.61 -6.92
N PHE A 76 10.30 12.91 -6.14
CA PHE A 76 8.84 13.02 -6.19
C PHE A 76 8.24 13.79 -5.01
N ILE A 77 9.04 14.13 -4.01
CA ILE A 77 8.58 14.92 -2.85
C ILE A 77 8.08 16.30 -3.30
N GLY A 78 6.98 16.74 -2.71
CA GLY A 78 6.22 17.93 -3.13
C GLY A 78 4.87 17.58 -3.75
N LYS A 79 4.65 16.29 -4.05
CA LYS A 79 3.35 15.70 -4.38
C LYS A 79 3.11 14.45 -3.55
N PRO A 80 1.84 14.10 -3.27
CA PRO A 80 1.53 12.82 -2.64
C PRO A 80 2.00 11.64 -3.50
N VAL A 81 2.46 10.55 -2.84
CA VAL A 81 3.01 9.37 -3.52
C VAL A 81 2.27 8.10 -3.09
N VAL A 82 1.85 7.31 -4.07
CA VAL A 82 1.45 5.91 -3.91
C VAL A 82 2.63 5.04 -4.36
N LEU A 83 3.31 4.42 -3.40
CA LEU A 83 4.46 3.55 -3.60
C LEU A 83 4.02 2.09 -3.46
N ASN A 84 4.11 1.30 -4.54
CA ASN A 84 3.68 -0.11 -4.55
C ASN A 84 4.81 -1.03 -5.00
N PHE A 85 5.04 -2.11 -4.25
CA PHE A 85 6.02 -3.15 -4.55
C PHE A 85 5.33 -4.38 -5.14
N TRP A 86 5.79 -4.84 -6.31
CA TRP A 86 5.17 -5.93 -7.05
C TRP A 86 6.14 -6.79 -7.86
N ALA A 87 5.64 -7.91 -8.42
CA ALA A 87 6.35 -8.72 -9.41
C ALA A 87 5.37 -9.35 -10.41
N SER A 88 5.81 -9.64 -11.63
CA SER A 88 4.98 -10.19 -12.70
C SER A 88 4.45 -11.60 -12.41
N TRP A 89 5.12 -12.37 -11.57
CA TRP A 89 4.70 -13.70 -11.13
C TRP A 89 3.77 -13.69 -9.91
N CYS A 90 3.57 -12.54 -9.28
CA CYS A 90 2.77 -12.40 -8.06
C CYS A 90 1.26 -12.34 -8.42
N GLY A 91 0.52 -13.37 -8.08
CA GLY A 91 -0.92 -13.45 -8.36
C GLY A 91 -1.73 -12.31 -7.72
N PRO A 92 -1.60 -12.07 -6.39
CA PRO A 92 -2.29 -10.95 -5.74
C PRO A 92 -1.92 -9.58 -6.32
N CYS A 93 -0.65 -9.35 -6.71
CA CYS A 93 -0.24 -8.11 -7.35
C CYS A 93 -1.00 -7.85 -8.66
N LYS A 94 -1.12 -8.90 -9.49
CA LYS A 94 -1.86 -8.80 -10.76
C LYS A 94 -3.35 -8.51 -10.57
N MET A 95 -3.93 -8.89 -9.44
CA MET A 95 -5.35 -8.63 -9.17
C MET A 95 -5.64 -7.15 -8.86
N GLU A 96 -4.72 -6.44 -8.22
CA GLU A 96 -4.90 -5.02 -7.85
C GLU A 96 -4.49 -4.04 -8.97
N MET A 97 -3.60 -4.44 -9.88
CA MET A 97 -3.04 -3.54 -10.91
C MET A 97 -4.08 -2.86 -11.82
N PRO A 98 -5.20 -3.48 -12.21
CA PRO A 98 -6.24 -2.77 -12.96
C PRO A 98 -6.77 -1.55 -12.22
N ASP A 99 -7.01 -1.65 -10.90
CA ASP A 99 -7.50 -0.55 -10.07
C ASP A 99 -6.44 0.57 -9.94
N PHE A 100 -5.17 0.20 -9.80
CA PHE A 100 -4.05 1.15 -9.80
C PHE A 100 -3.94 1.89 -11.14
N ASN A 101 -4.12 1.18 -12.26
CA ASN A 101 -4.07 1.81 -13.58
C ASN A 101 -5.24 2.76 -13.82
N GLU A 102 -6.44 2.36 -13.44
CA GLU A 102 -7.62 3.24 -13.51
C GLU A 102 -7.41 4.51 -12.69
N LYS A 103 -6.93 4.35 -11.46
CA LYS A 103 -6.67 5.48 -10.57
C LYS A 103 -5.53 6.37 -11.09
N TYR A 104 -4.46 5.80 -11.63
CA TYR A 104 -3.39 6.58 -12.28
C TYR A 104 -3.90 7.41 -13.45
N LEU A 105 -4.76 6.86 -14.29
CA LEU A 105 -5.37 7.60 -15.42
C LEU A 105 -6.30 8.73 -14.95
N GLU A 106 -6.89 8.59 -13.76
CA GLU A 106 -7.78 9.59 -13.18
C GLU A 106 -7.01 10.75 -12.54
N ILE A 107 -5.99 10.46 -11.72
CA ILE A 107 -5.33 11.46 -10.85
C ILE A 107 -3.79 11.45 -10.91
N GLY A 108 -3.17 10.78 -11.86
CA GLY A 108 -1.71 10.65 -11.95
C GLY A 108 -0.95 11.97 -12.16
N GLU A 109 -1.64 13.05 -12.50
CA GLU A 109 -1.04 14.39 -12.53
C GLU A 109 -0.95 15.02 -11.12
N GLU A 110 -1.83 14.63 -10.20
CA GLU A 110 -1.90 15.16 -8.83
C GLU A 110 -1.15 14.29 -7.83
N VAL A 111 -1.22 12.96 -8.00
CA VAL A 111 -0.60 11.95 -7.14
C VAL A 111 0.44 11.17 -7.94
N GLN A 112 1.65 11.03 -7.41
CA GLN A 112 2.69 10.23 -8.03
C GLN A 112 2.46 8.74 -7.75
N PHE A 113 2.55 7.91 -8.79
CA PHE A 113 2.51 6.46 -8.67
C PHE A 113 3.92 5.90 -8.91
N LEU A 114 4.55 5.39 -7.88
CA LEU A 114 5.83 4.70 -7.95
C LEU A 114 5.59 3.20 -7.86
N ILE A 115 5.46 2.56 -9.02
CA ILE A 115 5.17 1.12 -9.13
C ILE A 115 6.49 0.37 -9.26
N ILE A 116 7.03 -0.09 -8.11
CA ILE A 116 8.37 -0.65 -7.99
C ILE A 116 8.33 -2.16 -8.26
N ASN A 117 8.97 -2.59 -9.32
CA ASN A 117 9.16 -4.02 -9.61
C ASN A 117 10.31 -4.60 -8.77
N MET A 118 10.04 -5.72 -8.10
CA MET A 118 11.01 -6.48 -7.30
C MET A 118 11.92 -7.30 -8.22
N THR A 119 12.79 -6.61 -8.97
CA THR A 119 13.68 -7.19 -9.98
C THR A 119 14.86 -7.89 -9.31
N ASP A 120 14.85 -9.23 -9.28
CA ASP A 120 15.91 -10.03 -8.64
C ASP A 120 16.98 -10.55 -9.62
N GLY A 121 16.81 -10.25 -10.92
CA GLY A 121 17.70 -10.68 -11.99
C GLY A 121 17.63 -12.19 -12.33
N SER A 122 16.72 -12.92 -11.70
CA SER A 122 16.59 -14.39 -11.82
C SER A 122 15.15 -14.78 -12.14
N ARG A 123 14.24 -14.71 -11.16
CA ARG A 123 12.82 -15.01 -11.32
C ARG A 123 12.07 -13.84 -11.95
N GLU A 124 12.52 -12.63 -11.66
CA GLU A 124 11.98 -11.38 -12.17
C GLU A 124 13.09 -10.55 -12.78
N THR A 125 12.95 -10.17 -14.05
CA THR A 125 13.89 -9.32 -14.77
C THR A 125 13.19 -8.09 -15.32
N VAL A 126 13.95 -7.07 -15.73
CA VAL A 126 13.40 -5.88 -16.38
C VAL A 126 12.58 -6.27 -17.61
N GLU A 127 13.06 -7.25 -18.39
CA GLU A 127 12.38 -7.73 -19.61
C GLU A 127 11.05 -8.41 -19.28
N THR A 128 11.00 -9.28 -18.25
CA THR A 128 9.77 -9.98 -17.88
C THR A 128 8.73 -9.03 -17.32
N ALA A 129 9.15 -8.10 -16.48
CA ALA A 129 8.27 -7.09 -15.90
C ALA A 129 7.72 -6.12 -16.95
N SER A 130 8.59 -5.56 -17.80
CA SER A 130 8.18 -4.61 -18.84
C SER A 130 7.29 -5.27 -19.90
N ALA A 131 7.56 -6.54 -20.28
CA ALA A 131 6.71 -7.30 -21.19
C ALA A 131 5.31 -7.50 -20.60
N PHE A 132 5.21 -7.83 -19.30
CA PHE A 132 3.93 -7.95 -18.61
C PHE A 132 3.13 -6.64 -18.63
N ILE A 133 3.75 -5.51 -18.29
CA ILE A 133 3.11 -4.19 -18.31
C ILE A 133 2.59 -3.84 -19.71
N ALA A 134 3.40 -4.10 -20.74
CA ALA A 134 3.03 -3.84 -22.13
C ALA A 134 1.88 -4.74 -22.60
N GLU A 135 1.88 -6.03 -22.23
CA GLU A 135 0.81 -6.98 -22.55
C GLU A 135 -0.53 -6.57 -21.92
N GLN A 136 -0.50 -6.07 -20.68
CA GLN A 136 -1.71 -5.62 -19.98
C GLN A 136 -2.17 -4.22 -20.42
N GLY A 137 -1.31 -3.45 -21.11
CA GLY A 137 -1.62 -2.09 -21.55
C GLY A 137 -1.70 -1.08 -20.40
N TYR A 138 -0.97 -1.30 -19.30
CA TYR A 138 -0.93 -0.37 -18.19
C TYR A 138 -0.11 0.88 -18.53
N SER A 139 -0.56 2.04 -18.03
CA SER A 139 -0.02 3.36 -18.35
C SER A 139 0.77 4.01 -17.21
N PHE A 140 0.66 3.49 -15.97
CA PHE A 140 1.42 4.00 -14.84
C PHE A 140 2.94 3.76 -15.02
N PRO A 141 3.81 4.64 -14.49
CA PRO A 141 5.25 4.44 -14.55
C PRO A 141 5.69 3.25 -13.70
N VAL A 142 6.64 2.48 -14.21
CA VAL A 142 7.25 1.36 -13.49
C VAL A 142 8.73 1.60 -13.33
N PHE A 143 9.23 1.33 -12.13
CA PHE A 143 10.65 1.40 -11.78
C PHE A 143 11.15 0.04 -11.33
N TYR A 144 12.42 -0.23 -11.49
CA TYR A 144 13.03 -1.55 -11.28
C TYR A 144 14.03 -1.49 -10.14
N ASP A 145 13.78 -2.26 -9.09
CA ASP A 145 14.65 -2.37 -7.91
C ASP A 145 15.72 -3.45 -8.12
N THR A 146 16.61 -3.22 -9.11
CA THR A 146 17.63 -4.19 -9.51
C THR A 146 18.67 -4.43 -8.43
N ASP A 147 18.91 -3.45 -7.57
CA ASP A 147 19.88 -3.51 -6.47
C ASP A 147 19.24 -3.92 -5.14
N GLN A 148 17.93 -4.19 -5.13
CA GLN A 148 17.12 -4.49 -3.95
C GLN A 148 17.21 -3.37 -2.88
N ASN A 149 17.49 -2.14 -3.31
CA ASN A 149 17.68 -1.01 -2.42
C ASN A 149 16.36 -0.54 -1.81
N ALA A 150 15.33 -0.33 -2.64
CA ALA A 150 14.01 0.10 -2.17
C ALA A 150 13.36 -0.96 -1.28
N ALA A 151 13.37 -2.23 -1.70
CA ALA A 151 12.81 -3.33 -0.93
C ALA A 151 13.48 -3.50 0.44
N SER A 152 14.81 -3.42 0.50
CA SER A 152 15.58 -3.51 1.74
C SER A 152 15.30 -2.33 2.67
N THR A 153 15.25 -1.11 2.13
CA THR A 153 15.00 0.13 2.87
C THR A 153 13.62 0.13 3.53
N TYR A 154 12.61 -0.40 2.83
CA TYR A 154 11.23 -0.48 3.33
C TYR A 154 10.91 -1.80 4.04
N GLY A 155 11.87 -2.72 4.16
CA GLY A 155 11.67 -4.02 4.81
C GLY A 155 10.56 -4.85 4.15
N VAL A 156 10.50 -4.85 2.81
CA VAL A 156 9.44 -5.55 2.05
C VAL A 156 9.73 -7.05 2.00
N TYR A 157 9.02 -7.80 2.84
CA TYR A 157 9.13 -9.27 2.92
C TYR A 157 8.00 -9.99 2.20
N SER A 158 6.95 -9.27 1.80
CA SER A 158 5.76 -9.80 1.14
C SER A 158 5.27 -8.80 0.10
N ILE A 159 4.76 -9.30 -1.02
CA ILE A 159 4.17 -8.49 -2.08
C ILE A 159 2.74 -8.96 -2.41
N PRO A 160 1.86 -8.03 -2.79
CA PRO A 160 2.13 -6.60 -2.91
C PRO A 160 2.24 -5.92 -1.54
N THR A 161 2.97 -4.82 -1.48
CA THR A 161 2.97 -3.91 -0.34
C THR A 161 2.89 -2.49 -0.86
N THR A 162 1.95 -1.71 -0.32
CA THR A 162 1.68 -0.33 -0.73
C THR A 162 1.90 0.62 0.42
N TYR A 163 2.61 1.71 0.17
CA TYR A 163 2.77 2.84 1.10
C TYR A 163 2.09 4.07 0.51
N PHE A 164 1.48 4.86 1.38
CA PHE A 164 0.87 6.14 1.09
C PHE A 164 1.68 7.23 1.78
N ILE A 165 2.28 8.12 0.98
CA ILE A 165 3.22 9.14 1.42
C ILE A 165 2.64 10.51 1.09
N ASP A 166 2.62 11.44 2.06
CA ASP A 166 2.11 12.79 1.84
C ASP A 166 3.09 13.66 1.03
N ALA A 167 2.67 14.86 0.64
CA ALA A 167 3.48 15.78 -0.15
C ALA A 167 4.74 16.25 0.58
N GLU A 168 4.77 16.19 1.91
CA GLU A 168 5.91 16.51 2.76
C GLU A 168 6.90 15.35 2.89
N GLY A 169 6.57 14.18 2.33
CA GLY A 169 7.40 12.98 2.36
C GLY A 169 7.18 12.10 3.59
N SER A 170 6.09 12.27 4.34
CA SER A 170 5.79 11.43 5.50
C SER A 170 5.00 10.20 5.08
N ALA A 171 5.39 9.02 5.58
CA ALA A 171 4.64 7.78 5.40
C ALA A 171 3.41 7.79 6.33
N ILE A 172 2.22 7.93 5.73
CA ILE A 172 0.94 8.08 6.45
C ILE A 172 0.28 6.72 6.70
N ALA A 173 0.31 5.82 5.71
CA ALA A 173 -0.28 4.50 5.82
C ALA A 173 0.49 3.46 5.02
N GLN A 174 0.31 2.18 5.39
CA GLN A 174 0.83 1.03 4.69
C GLN A 174 -0.25 -0.04 4.58
N ALA A 175 -0.28 -0.75 3.45
CA ALA A 175 -1.06 -1.95 3.26
C ALA A 175 -0.17 -3.11 2.81
N THR A 176 -0.36 -4.30 3.37
CA THR A 176 0.32 -5.53 2.96
C THR A 176 -0.71 -6.54 2.43
N GLY A 177 -0.44 -7.08 1.25
CA GLY A 177 -1.39 -7.87 0.45
C GLY A 177 -2.17 -7.00 -0.53
N ALA A 178 -2.88 -7.66 -1.47
CA ALA A 178 -3.65 -6.96 -2.48
C ALA A 178 -4.76 -6.10 -1.87
N ILE A 179 -4.89 -4.88 -2.35
CA ILE A 179 -5.94 -3.93 -1.97
C ILE A 179 -6.92 -3.72 -3.14
N ASP A 180 -8.17 -3.46 -2.81
CA ASP A 180 -9.21 -3.11 -3.79
C ASP A 180 -9.24 -1.59 -4.06
N ALA A 181 -10.01 -1.19 -5.07
CA ALA A 181 -10.17 0.20 -5.47
C ALA A 181 -10.63 1.13 -4.31
N GLU A 182 -11.50 0.62 -3.42
CA GLU A 182 -11.99 1.39 -2.27
C GLU A 182 -10.87 1.62 -1.23
N THR A 183 -10.05 0.61 -0.97
CA THR A 183 -8.91 0.71 -0.06
C THR A 183 -7.82 1.61 -0.64
N LEU A 184 -7.55 1.49 -1.95
CA LEU A 184 -6.62 2.39 -2.66
C LEU A 184 -7.09 3.85 -2.55
N GLN A 185 -8.39 4.11 -2.80
CA GLN A 185 -8.94 5.46 -2.68
C GLN A 185 -8.82 6.01 -1.26
N ARG A 186 -9.15 5.21 -0.24
CA ARG A 186 -8.98 5.65 1.18
C ARG A 186 -7.54 6.03 1.50
N GLY A 187 -6.57 5.23 1.04
CA GLY A 187 -5.15 5.56 1.24
C GLY A 187 -4.75 6.86 0.55
N ILE A 188 -5.24 7.08 -0.67
CA ILE A 188 -5.02 8.31 -1.41
C ILE A 188 -5.67 9.52 -0.69
N ASP A 189 -6.90 9.38 -0.20
CA ASP A 189 -7.59 10.44 0.53
C ASP A 189 -6.80 10.88 1.79
N MET A 190 -6.10 9.95 2.45
CA MET A 190 -5.27 10.25 3.63
C MET A 190 -4.08 11.14 3.30
N ILE A 191 -3.50 11.03 2.10
CA ILE A 191 -2.29 11.76 1.71
C ILE A 191 -2.56 13.07 0.97
N ILE A 192 -3.79 13.28 0.47
CA ILE A 192 -4.20 14.55 -0.15
C ILE A 192 -4.98 15.47 0.80
N SER A 193 -5.47 14.96 1.95
CA SER A 193 -6.34 15.71 2.86
C SER A 193 -5.64 16.74 3.74
N ASP A 194 -4.33 16.85 3.68
CA ASP A 194 -3.53 17.82 4.46
C ASP A 194 -3.33 19.17 3.73
N ARG A 195 -4.35 19.65 3.00
CA ARG A 195 -4.37 21.00 2.42
C ARG A 195 -5.30 21.93 3.16
#